data_89d340a4e33a70c34352ae441a383cc9
#
_entry.id   89d340a4e33a70c34352ae441a383cc9
#
_cell.length_a   1.000
_cell.length_b   1.000
_cell.length_c   1.000
_cell.angle_alpha   90.00
_cell.angle_beta   90.00
_cell.angle_gamma   90.00
#
_symmetry.space_group_name_H-M   'P 1'
#
loop_
_entity.id
_entity.type
_entity.pdbx_description
1 polymer ?
#
loop_
_entity_poly.entity_id
_entity_poly.type
_entity_poly.pdbx_seq_one_letter_code
_entity_poly.pdbx_strand_id
1 'polypeptide(L)'
;MASRRMRRSRSAARGRAAARTMKRAAARGAAAAAAAARTASKAAAKAAGRAASAARGASAARAATAARSAKKAAAKAAAKAAAAGAAAARAAAAGRA
;
A
#
# COMPACT_ATOMS: atom_id res chain seq x y z
N MET A 1 27.04 20.99 36.27
CA MET A 1 27.72 20.52 35.03
C MET A 1 27.29 19.13 34.63
N ALA A 2 27.30 18.13 35.52
CA ALA A 2 26.84 16.79 35.27
C ALA A 2 25.36 16.70 34.81
N SER A 3 24.46 17.53 35.36
CA SER A 3 23.05 17.57 35.02
C SER A 3 22.78 18.05 33.60
N ARG A 4 23.59 18.94 33.03
CA ARG A 4 23.46 19.37 31.62
C ARG A 4 23.83 18.26 30.64
N ARG A 5 24.86 17.48 30.92
CA ARG A 5 25.25 16.32 30.09
C ARG A 5 24.19 15.25 30.15
N MET A 6 23.59 14.96 31.28
CA MET A 6 22.50 14.02 31.44
C MET A 6 21.27 14.44 30.65
N ARG A 7 20.90 15.72 30.66
CA ARG A 7 19.78 16.26 29.89
C ARG A 7 19.98 16.11 28.38
N ARG A 8 21.18 16.42 27.88
CA ARG A 8 21.52 16.25 26.45
C ARG A 8 21.45 14.78 26.03
N SER A 9 21.96 13.89 26.88
CA SER A 9 21.93 12.45 26.63
C SER A 9 20.48 11.91 26.54
N ARG A 10 19.61 12.35 27.46
CA ARG A 10 18.19 12.00 27.46
C ARG A 10 17.46 12.52 26.23
N SER A 11 17.70 13.78 25.83
CA SER A 11 17.13 14.36 24.62
C SER A 11 17.54 13.60 23.37
N ALA A 12 18.82 13.26 23.24
CA ALA A 12 19.33 12.47 22.12
C ALA A 12 18.71 11.06 22.09
N ALA A 13 18.55 10.42 23.25
CA ALA A 13 17.90 9.12 23.36
C ALA A 13 16.41 9.17 22.95
N ARG A 14 15.69 10.21 23.37
CA ARG A 14 14.29 10.43 22.97
C ARG A 14 14.17 10.66 21.46
N GLY A 15 15.06 11.45 20.87
CA GLY A 15 15.08 11.69 19.43
C GLY A 15 15.32 10.39 18.64
N ARG A 16 16.23 9.56 19.08
CA ARG A 16 16.50 8.25 18.47
C ARG A 16 15.32 7.29 18.62
N ALA A 17 14.69 7.26 19.78
CA ALA A 17 13.49 6.45 20.01
C ALA A 17 12.33 6.88 19.11
N ALA A 18 12.09 8.19 19.00
CA ALA A 18 11.06 8.74 18.10
C ALA A 18 11.35 8.39 16.65
N ALA A 19 12.59 8.52 16.19
CA ALA A 19 13.00 8.15 14.84
C ALA A 19 12.77 6.65 14.55
N ARG A 20 13.10 5.77 15.49
CA ARG A 20 12.82 4.33 15.37
C ARG A 20 11.33 4.03 15.28
N THR A 21 10.52 4.70 16.08
CA THR A 21 9.07 4.55 16.06
C THR A 21 8.50 4.99 14.72
N MET A 22 8.95 6.10 14.17
CA MET A 22 8.56 6.58 12.85
C MET A 22 8.96 5.60 11.73
N LYS A 23 10.17 5.06 11.78
CA LYS A 23 10.63 4.04 10.82
C LYS A 23 9.75 2.80 10.85
N ARG A 24 9.43 2.31 12.04
CA ARG A 24 8.56 1.15 12.22
C ARG A 24 7.14 1.41 11.70
N ALA A 25 6.58 2.58 12.00
CA ALA A 25 5.26 2.96 11.53
C ALA A 25 5.23 3.07 9.99
N ALA A 26 6.24 3.67 9.38
CA ALA A 26 6.37 3.77 7.93
C ALA A 26 6.52 2.38 7.29
N ALA A 27 7.31 1.49 7.88
CA ALA A 27 7.49 0.12 7.38
C ALA A 27 6.18 -0.68 7.46
N ARG A 28 5.41 -0.55 8.55
CA ARG A 28 4.10 -1.19 8.68
C ARG A 28 3.11 -0.65 7.64
N GLY A 29 3.11 0.67 7.43
CA GLY A 29 2.27 1.30 6.41
C GLY A 29 2.58 0.79 5.02
N ALA A 30 3.86 0.67 4.68
CA ALA A 30 4.30 0.11 3.40
C ALA A 30 3.89 -1.36 3.23
N ALA A 31 4.06 -2.17 4.27
CA ALA A 31 3.66 -3.58 4.25
C ALA A 31 2.14 -3.74 4.09
N ALA A 32 1.35 -2.94 4.81
CA ALA A 32 -0.11 -2.96 4.70
C ALA A 32 -0.58 -2.52 3.30
N ALA A 33 0.02 -1.47 2.74
CA ALA A 33 -0.28 -0.99 1.40
C ALA A 33 0.09 -2.03 0.33
N ALA A 34 1.22 -2.70 0.46
CA ALA A 34 1.63 -3.77 -0.45
C ALA A 34 0.68 -4.97 -0.38
N ALA A 35 0.22 -5.35 0.80
CA ALA A 35 -0.77 -6.42 0.97
C ALA A 35 -2.11 -6.04 0.32
N ALA A 36 -2.57 -4.81 0.51
CA ALA A 36 -3.79 -4.29 -0.11
C ALA A 36 -3.68 -4.27 -1.64
N ALA A 37 -2.53 -3.89 -2.18
CA ALA A 37 -2.27 -3.90 -3.63
C ALA A 37 -2.32 -5.32 -4.20
N ARG A 38 -1.74 -6.30 -3.51
CA ARG A 38 -1.81 -7.71 -3.91
C ARG A 38 -3.24 -8.25 -3.93
N THR A 39 -4.01 -7.95 -2.88
CA THR A 39 -5.43 -8.34 -2.80
C THR A 39 -6.23 -7.73 -3.94
N ALA A 40 -6.03 -6.45 -4.23
CA ALA A 40 -6.69 -5.76 -5.32
C ALA A 40 -6.31 -6.34 -6.70
N SER A 41 -5.04 -6.71 -6.90
CA SER A 41 -4.57 -7.35 -8.13
C SER A 41 -5.22 -8.73 -8.33
N LYS A 42 -5.37 -9.51 -7.27
CA LYS A 42 -6.07 -10.80 -7.33
C LYS A 42 -7.55 -10.62 -7.67
N ALA A 43 -8.21 -9.63 -7.08
CA ALA A 43 -9.59 -9.30 -7.37
C ALA A 43 -9.76 -8.85 -8.84
N ALA A 44 -8.85 -8.04 -9.35
CA ALA A 44 -8.84 -7.62 -10.75
C ALA A 44 -8.67 -8.80 -11.70
N ALA A 45 -7.77 -9.74 -11.40
CA ALA A 45 -7.57 -10.95 -12.19
C ALA A 45 -8.82 -11.83 -12.23
N LYS A 46 -9.51 -12.01 -11.10
CA LYS A 46 -10.77 -12.74 -11.02
C LYS A 46 -11.86 -12.05 -11.84
N ALA A 47 -11.98 -10.73 -11.73
CA ALA A 47 -12.96 -9.96 -12.49
C ALA A 47 -12.70 -10.07 -14.00
N ALA A 48 -11.43 -10.02 -14.43
CA ALA A 48 -11.04 -10.20 -15.82
C ALA A 48 -11.40 -11.61 -16.33
N GLY A 49 -11.19 -12.64 -15.50
CA GLY A 49 -11.59 -14.02 -15.81
C GLY A 49 -13.10 -14.16 -16.00
N ARG A 50 -13.89 -13.54 -15.14
CA ARG A 50 -15.36 -13.51 -15.27
C ARG A 50 -15.80 -12.79 -16.54
N ALA A 51 -15.15 -11.67 -16.88
CA ALA A 51 -15.43 -10.94 -18.12
C ALA A 51 -15.15 -11.79 -19.36
N ALA A 52 -14.02 -12.51 -19.36
CA ALA A 52 -13.67 -13.42 -20.45
C ALA A 52 -14.68 -14.57 -20.58
N SER A 53 -15.13 -15.16 -19.47
CA SER A 53 -16.16 -16.19 -19.46
C SER A 53 -17.51 -15.67 -19.97
N ALA A 54 -17.91 -14.49 -19.54
CA ALA A 54 -19.15 -13.85 -20.00
C ALA A 54 -19.11 -13.53 -21.50
N ALA A 55 -17.96 -13.11 -22.01
CA ALA A 55 -17.78 -12.86 -23.46
C ALA A 55 -17.91 -14.11 -24.30
N ARG A 56 -17.53 -15.27 -23.76
CA ARG A 56 -17.68 -16.59 -24.46
C ARG A 56 -19.10 -17.15 -24.36
N GLY A 57 -19.83 -16.73 -23.34
CA GLY A 57 -21.19 -17.21 -23.07
C GLY A 57 -22.22 -16.28 -23.67
N ALA A 58 -23.33 -16.23 -23.28
CA ALA A 58 -24.60 -15.97 -23.82
C ALA A 58 -25.04 -14.54 -24.13
N SER A 59 -24.87 -13.53 -23.37
CA SER A 59 -25.50 -12.23 -23.69
C SER A 59 -24.53 -11.06 -23.71
N ALA A 60 -24.74 -10.18 -24.69
CA ALA A 60 -23.98 -8.94 -24.81
C ALA A 60 -24.12 -8.04 -23.54
N ALA A 61 -25.29 -8.05 -22.90
CA ALA A 61 -25.53 -7.30 -21.67
C ALA A 61 -24.68 -7.80 -20.50
N ARG A 62 -24.57 -9.12 -20.33
CA ARG A 62 -23.73 -9.74 -19.30
C ARG A 62 -22.25 -9.47 -19.55
N ALA A 63 -21.83 -9.60 -20.80
CA ALA A 63 -20.45 -9.32 -21.21
C ALA A 63 -20.08 -7.86 -20.93
N ALA A 64 -20.96 -6.92 -21.25
CA ALA A 64 -20.75 -5.50 -20.97
C ALA A 64 -20.66 -5.19 -19.48
N THR A 65 -21.53 -5.78 -18.66
CA THR A 65 -21.52 -5.62 -17.20
C THR A 65 -20.24 -6.19 -16.60
N ALA A 66 -19.83 -7.39 -17.01
CA ALA A 66 -18.60 -8.02 -16.54
C ALA A 66 -17.36 -7.22 -16.95
N ALA A 67 -17.34 -6.68 -18.16
CA ALA A 67 -16.24 -5.81 -18.63
C ALA A 67 -16.13 -4.53 -17.79
N ARG A 68 -17.24 -3.91 -17.43
CA ARG A 68 -17.25 -2.73 -16.56
C ARG A 68 -16.74 -3.06 -15.17
N SER A 69 -17.14 -4.20 -14.60
CA SER A 69 -16.65 -4.66 -13.30
C SER A 69 -15.15 -4.91 -13.32
N ALA A 70 -14.64 -5.54 -14.38
CA ALA A 70 -13.21 -5.79 -14.58
C ALA A 70 -12.43 -4.48 -14.68
N LYS A 71 -12.95 -3.50 -15.40
CA LYS A 71 -12.35 -2.18 -15.56
C LYS A 71 -12.27 -1.44 -14.22
N LYS A 72 -13.32 -1.47 -13.41
CA LYS A 72 -13.34 -0.89 -12.07
C LYS A 72 -12.34 -1.57 -11.13
N ALA A 73 -12.27 -2.90 -11.16
CA ALA A 73 -11.33 -3.67 -10.36
C ALA A 73 -9.87 -3.36 -10.75
N ALA A 74 -9.59 -3.24 -12.03
CA ALA A 74 -8.27 -2.86 -12.54
C ALA A 74 -7.89 -1.44 -12.10
N ALA A 75 -8.82 -0.50 -12.13
CA ALA A 75 -8.59 0.87 -11.66
C ALA A 75 -8.28 0.91 -10.16
N LYS A 76 -9.00 0.14 -9.35
CA LYS A 76 -8.73 0.00 -7.91
C LYS A 76 -7.34 -0.62 -7.65
N ALA A 77 -6.97 -1.64 -8.40
CA ALA A 77 -5.68 -2.29 -8.30
C ALA A 77 -4.54 -1.30 -8.61
N ALA A 78 -4.69 -0.51 -9.67
CA ALA A 78 -3.72 0.51 -10.04
C ALA A 78 -3.59 1.60 -8.97
N ALA A 79 -4.70 2.07 -8.40
CA ALA A 79 -4.70 3.06 -7.32
C ALA A 79 -4.00 2.53 -6.08
N LYS A 80 -4.25 1.29 -5.69
CA LYS A 80 -3.62 0.66 -4.52
C LYS A 80 -2.13 0.38 -4.76
N ALA A 81 -1.74 0.01 -5.97
CA ALA A 81 -0.34 -0.14 -6.35
C ALA A 81 0.41 1.19 -6.26
N ALA A 82 -0.19 2.28 -6.72
CA ALA A 82 0.38 3.62 -6.59
C ALA A 82 0.53 4.04 -5.12
N ALA A 83 -0.48 3.75 -4.28
CA ALA A 83 -0.41 4.02 -2.84
C ALA A 83 0.69 3.20 -2.16
N ALA A 84 0.87 1.94 -2.56
CA ALA A 84 1.95 1.07 -2.06
C ALA A 84 3.32 1.63 -2.43
N GLY A 85 3.49 2.11 -3.65
CA GLY A 85 4.72 2.76 -4.11
C GLY A 85 5.04 4.03 -3.31
N ALA A 86 4.05 4.86 -3.04
CA ALA A 86 4.19 6.07 -2.22
C ALA A 86 4.55 5.73 -0.77
N ALA A 87 3.91 4.70 -0.19
CA ALA A 87 4.21 4.24 1.16
C ALA A 87 5.64 3.68 1.27
N ALA A 88 6.07 2.92 0.27
CA ALA A 88 7.44 2.40 0.20
C ALA A 88 8.47 3.53 0.11
N ALA A 89 8.20 4.56 -0.67
CA ALA A 89 9.05 5.75 -0.78
C ALA A 89 9.16 6.48 0.55
N ARG A 90 8.06 6.64 1.28
CA ARG A 90 8.07 7.25 2.62
C ARG A 90 8.87 6.42 3.62
N ALA A 91 8.74 5.11 3.58
CA ALA A 91 9.51 4.20 4.44
C ALA A 91 11.01 4.31 4.15
N ALA A 92 11.39 4.37 2.89
CA ALA A 92 12.78 4.58 2.47
C ALA A 92 13.31 5.94 2.94
N ALA A 93 12.52 7.00 2.82
CA ALA A 93 12.89 8.34 3.30
C ALA A 93 13.07 8.36 4.82
N ALA A 94 12.18 7.73 5.58
CA ALA A 94 12.28 7.59 7.02
C ALA A 94 13.54 6.80 7.43
N GLY A 95 13.93 5.80 6.62
CA GLY A 95 15.13 5.03 6.84
C GLY A 95 16.43 5.83 6.67
N ARG A 96 16.41 6.90 5.87
CA ARG A 96 17.57 7.76 5.64
C ARG A 96 17.74 8.86 6.70
N ALA A 97 16.69 9.20 7.38
CA ALA A 97 16.75 10.19 8.46
C ALA A 97 17.31 9.60 9.79
#